data_ec914cac9f34ca5e76177255a69cd238
#
_entry.id   ec914cac9f34ca5e76177255a69cd238
#
_cell.length_a   1.000
_cell.length_b   1.000
_cell.length_c   1.000
_cell.angle_alpha   90.00
_cell.angle_beta   90.00
_cell.angle_gamma   90.00
#
_symmetry.space_group_name_H-M   'P 1'
#
loop_
_entity.id
_entity.type
_entity.pdbx_description
1 polymer ?
#
loop_
_entity_poly.entity_id
_entity_poly.type
_entity_poly.pdbx_seq_one_letter_code
_entity_poly.pdbx_strand_id
1 'polypeptide(L)'
;AIASQPNYYVHYAMKANANPKLMQLIREAGFGVDCVSGGEIRTAIAEGFEADSIMFAGVGKSDWEIRLALQLGIFSFNVESLAELEVIQELAEQEQRIARVCLRINPDVEAHTHTHIVTGMAENKFGIALDDMMMVIEKANQYANISLKGLHFHIGSQITDVQDFKDLCERINAIQDQLNAQGVYPEIINVGGGLGVDYYAPSENPIPDFKAYFSVFMDCLQLRDGQSDRKSV
;
A
#
# COMPACT_ATOMS: atom_id res chain seq x y z
N ALA A 1 -8.19 -3.25 18.05
CA ALA A 1 -8.74 -4.58 17.75
C ALA A 1 -7.95 -5.25 16.61
N ILE A 2 -7.84 -4.66 15.41
CA ILE A 2 -7.16 -5.32 14.29
C ILE A 2 -5.64 -5.35 14.45
N ALA A 3 -5.04 -4.33 15.03
CA ALA A 3 -3.60 -4.28 15.30
C ALA A 3 -3.14 -5.37 16.32
N SER A 4 -4.08 -6.05 16.97
CA SER A 4 -3.79 -7.19 17.83
C SER A 4 -3.97 -8.54 17.16
N GLN A 5 -4.41 -8.56 15.89
CA GLN A 5 -4.54 -9.79 15.14
C GLN A 5 -3.18 -10.14 14.49
N PRO A 6 -2.73 -11.39 14.57
CA PRO A 6 -1.51 -11.81 13.91
C PRO A 6 -1.64 -11.60 12.39
N ASN A 7 -0.56 -11.18 11.75
CA ASN A 7 -0.45 -10.96 10.30
C ASN A 7 -1.23 -9.76 9.74
N TYR A 8 -1.84 -8.91 10.58
CA TYR A 8 -2.48 -7.67 10.14
C TYR A 8 -1.70 -6.45 10.64
N TYR A 9 -1.32 -5.56 9.74
CA TYR A 9 -0.51 -4.37 10.05
C TYR A 9 -1.17 -3.13 9.46
N VAL A 10 -1.14 -2.04 10.21
CA VAL A 10 -1.67 -0.75 9.78
C VAL A 10 -0.51 0.21 9.55
N HIS A 11 -0.51 0.90 8.41
CA HIS A 11 0.43 1.97 8.09
C HIS A 11 -0.36 3.27 7.92
N TYR A 12 0.01 4.27 8.68
CA TYR A 12 -0.65 5.57 8.63
C TYR A 12 -0.18 6.35 7.40
N ALA A 13 -1.13 6.84 6.58
CA ALA A 13 -0.83 7.69 5.43
C ALA A 13 -0.41 9.10 5.87
N MET A 14 0.89 9.37 5.92
CA MET A 14 1.45 10.63 6.44
C MET A 14 0.97 11.88 5.71
N LYS A 15 0.60 11.76 4.43
CA LYS A 15 0.03 12.86 3.64
C LYS A 15 -1.22 13.49 4.26
N ALA A 16 -1.94 12.76 5.11
CA ALA A 16 -3.13 13.27 5.78
C ALA A 16 -2.79 14.32 6.85
N ASN A 17 -1.81 14.02 7.69
CA ASN A 17 -1.36 14.95 8.73
C ASN A 17 -0.03 14.46 9.34
N ALA A 18 1.07 15.14 9.07
CA ALA A 18 2.40 14.81 9.60
C ALA A 18 2.74 15.62 10.90
N ASN A 19 1.75 16.06 11.69
CA ASN A 19 2.01 16.75 12.93
C ASN A 19 2.80 15.84 13.91
N PRO A 20 3.92 16.31 14.51
CA PRO A 20 4.77 15.49 15.38
C PRO A 20 4.02 14.81 16.53
N LYS A 21 3.07 15.52 17.15
CA LYS A 21 2.26 14.97 18.24
C LYS A 21 1.41 13.78 17.79
N LEU A 22 0.83 13.87 16.58
CA LEU A 22 0.04 12.79 15.99
C LEU A 22 0.96 11.62 15.62
N MET A 23 2.10 11.90 14.99
CA MET A 23 3.07 10.89 14.62
C MET A 23 3.57 10.09 15.83
N GLN A 24 3.82 10.78 16.96
CA GLN A 24 4.17 10.12 18.21
C GLN A 24 3.09 9.14 18.67
N LEU A 25 1.81 9.55 18.67
CA LEU A 25 0.70 8.69 19.07
C LEU A 25 0.55 7.46 18.16
N ILE A 26 0.71 7.65 16.86
CA ILE A 26 0.65 6.56 15.85
C ILE A 26 1.76 5.56 16.09
N ARG A 27 2.99 6.04 16.30
CA ARG A 27 4.15 5.20 16.60
C ARG A 27 3.97 4.42 17.91
N GLU A 28 3.51 5.10 18.97
CA GLU A 28 3.23 4.49 20.29
C GLU A 28 2.12 3.44 20.21
N ALA A 29 1.18 3.59 19.27
CA ALA A 29 0.17 2.58 18.96
C ALA A 29 0.72 1.37 18.19
N GLY A 30 1.99 1.38 17.79
CA GLY A 30 2.64 0.29 17.07
C GLY A 30 2.33 0.25 15.57
N PHE A 31 1.87 1.36 14.98
CA PHE A 31 1.61 1.45 13.54
C PHE A 31 2.89 1.80 12.77
N GLY A 32 2.95 1.36 11.51
CA GLY A 32 3.90 1.87 10.54
C GLY A 32 3.38 3.14 9.86
N VAL A 33 4.12 3.61 8.87
CA VAL A 33 3.72 4.76 8.04
C VAL A 33 3.83 4.44 6.55
N ASP A 34 2.90 5.03 5.79
CA ASP A 34 2.91 5.05 4.33
C ASP A 34 3.25 6.48 3.88
N CYS A 35 4.42 6.61 3.24
CA CYS A 35 5.00 7.87 2.79
C CYS A 35 4.85 7.99 1.27
N VAL A 36 4.63 9.22 0.78
CA VAL A 36 4.54 9.51 -0.66
C VAL A 36 5.62 10.49 -1.14
N SER A 37 6.58 10.79 -0.28
CA SER A 37 7.75 11.63 -0.61
C SER A 37 8.94 11.35 0.30
N GLY A 38 10.14 11.69 -0.19
CA GLY A 38 11.36 11.63 0.62
C GLY A 38 11.33 12.58 1.82
N GLY A 39 10.56 13.68 1.73
CA GLY A 39 10.30 14.58 2.86
C GLY A 39 9.55 13.88 3.99
N GLU A 40 8.51 13.13 3.65
CA GLU A 40 7.77 12.33 4.63
C GLU A 40 8.62 11.22 5.24
N ILE A 41 9.46 10.53 4.43
CA ILE A 41 10.40 9.53 4.95
C ILE A 41 11.35 10.14 5.99
N ARG A 42 11.94 11.32 5.69
CA ARG A 42 12.81 12.02 6.63
C ARG A 42 12.07 12.40 7.92
N THR A 43 10.83 12.88 7.79
CA THR A 43 9.99 13.22 8.94
C THR A 43 9.69 11.97 9.78
N ALA A 44 9.31 10.86 9.15
CA ALA A 44 9.06 9.60 9.86
C ALA A 44 10.28 9.15 10.68
N ILE A 45 11.46 9.17 10.08
CA ILE A 45 12.71 8.83 10.79
C ILE A 45 12.98 9.81 11.94
N ALA A 46 12.79 11.12 11.73
CA ALA A 46 12.99 12.14 12.76
C ALA A 46 12.01 11.97 13.95
N GLU A 47 10.78 11.50 13.67
CA GLU A 47 9.78 11.20 14.72
C GLU A 47 9.97 9.81 15.34
N GLY A 48 11.03 9.10 14.98
CA GLY A 48 11.47 7.84 15.59
C GLY A 48 10.76 6.59 15.09
N PHE A 49 10.20 6.61 13.89
CA PHE A 49 9.75 5.38 13.24
C PHE A 49 10.96 4.57 12.76
N GLU A 50 10.91 3.26 12.99
CA GLU A 50 11.90 2.36 12.45
C GLU A 50 11.77 2.29 10.92
N ALA A 51 12.89 2.28 10.19
CA ALA A 51 12.87 2.23 8.74
C ALA A 51 12.06 1.02 8.20
N ASP A 52 12.12 -0.09 8.90
CA ASP A 52 11.38 -1.32 8.58
C ASP A 52 9.86 -1.23 8.84
N SER A 53 9.37 -0.09 9.30
CA SER A 53 7.94 0.23 9.43
C SER A 53 7.45 1.25 8.38
N ILE A 54 8.32 1.65 7.44
CA ILE A 54 8.04 2.67 6.43
C ILE A 54 7.78 2.02 5.07
N MET A 55 6.63 2.32 4.47
CA MET A 55 6.34 2.02 3.07
C MET A 55 6.45 3.31 2.25
N PHE A 56 6.89 3.19 0.98
CA PHE A 56 7.01 4.33 0.09
C PHE A 56 6.17 4.12 -1.17
N ALA A 57 5.07 4.86 -1.27
CA ALA A 57 4.12 4.86 -2.37
C ALA A 57 4.25 6.15 -3.23
N GLY A 58 3.42 6.27 -4.26
CA GLY A 58 3.32 7.43 -5.14
C GLY A 58 3.97 7.21 -6.50
N VAL A 59 3.37 7.86 -7.52
CA VAL A 59 3.70 7.68 -8.96
C VAL A 59 4.91 8.49 -9.43
N GLY A 60 5.49 9.35 -8.60
CA GLY A 60 6.53 10.30 -9.02
C GLY A 60 7.76 10.27 -8.12
N LYS A 61 8.19 9.07 -7.70
CA LYS A 61 9.42 8.94 -6.90
C LYS A 61 10.63 9.38 -7.71
N SER A 62 11.37 10.36 -7.21
CA SER A 62 12.61 10.85 -7.83
C SER A 62 13.82 10.04 -7.37
N ASP A 63 14.90 10.10 -8.14
CA ASP A 63 16.12 9.33 -7.87
C ASP A 63 16.67 9.56 -6.46
N TRP A 64 16.69 10.82 -5.98
CA TRP A 64 17.20 11.11 -4.64
C TRP A 64 16.32 10.53 -3.53
N GLU A 65 15.01 10.45 -3.73
CA GLU A 65 14.06 9.85 -2.79
C GLU A 65 14.22 8.34 -2.74
N ILE A 66 14.39 7.72 -3.92
CA ILE A 66 14.66 6.28 -4.02
C ILE A 66 16.00 5.96 -3.34
N ARG A 67 17.06 6.72 -3.61
CA ARG A 67 18.36 6.53 -2.94
C ARG A 67 18.25 6.69 -1.43
N LEU A 68 17.56 7.72 -0.95
CA LEU A 68 17.32 7.92 0.48
C LEU A 68 16.64 6.68 1.10
N ALA A 69 15.57 6.19 0.49
CA ALA A 69 14.82 5.05 0.96
C ALA A 69 15.65 3.75 0.95
N LEU A 70 16.48 3.54 -0.09
CA LEU A 70 17.43 2.41 -0.17
C LEU A 70 18.48 2.47 0.93
N GLN A 71 19.08 3.64 1.16
CA GLN A 71 20.12 3.85 2.18
C GLN A 71 19.58 3.61 3.60
N LEU A 72 18.37 4.04 3.87
CA LEU A 72 17.67 3.81 5.14
C LEU A 72 17.20 2.35 5.30
N GLY A 73 17.02 1.60 4.21
CA GLY A 73 16.51 0.24 4.24
C GLY A 73 15.04 0.17 4.67
N ILE A 74 14.19 1.02 4.09
CA ILE A 74 12.75 1.04 4.40
C ILE A 74 12.09 -0.32 4.18
N PHE A 75 10.88 -0.52 4.73
CA PHE A 75 10.15 -1.78 4.63
C PHE A 75 9.90 -2.18 3.17
N SER A 76 9.30 -1.31 2.36
CA SER A 76 9.09 -1.60 0.93
C SER A 76 8.79 -0.34 0.10
N PHE A 77 9.07 -0.44 -1.20
CA PHE A 77 8.54 0.45 -2.22
C PHE A 77 7.24 -0.13 -2.78
N ASN A 78 6.18 0.66 -2.87
CA ASN A 78 5.00 0.34 -3.65
C ASN A 78 5.21 0.85 -5.07
N VAL A 79 5.48 -0.06 -6.01
CA VAL A 79 5.93 0.24 -7.38
C VAL A 79 4.74 0.33 -8.32
N GLU A 80 4.65 1.43 -9.07
CA GLU A 80 3.48 1.79 -9.89
C GLU A 80 3.61 1.35 -11.36
N SER A 81 4.82 1.04 -11.84
CA SER A 81 5.06 0.68 -13.25
C SER A 81 6.35 -0.12 -13.43
N LEU A 82 6.49 -0.77 -14.60
CA LEU A 82 7.74 -1.44 -14.98
C LEU A 82 8.90 -0.44 -15.08
N ALA A 83 8.67 0.74 -15.66
CA ALA A 83 9.73 1.76 -15.79
C ALA A 83 10.25 2.22 -14.43
N GLU A 84 9.37 2.38 -13.43
CA GLU A 84 9.79 2.68 -12.05
C GLU A 84 10.60 1.52 -11.45
N LEU A 85 10.18 0.28 -11.67
CA LEU A 85 10.91 -0.90 -11.20
C LEU A 85 12.32 -0.96 -11.78
N GLU A 86 12.49 -0.61 -13.06
CA GLU A 86 13.79 -0.54 -13.73
C GLU A 86 14.69 0.52 -13.11
N VAL A 87 14.16 1.71 -12.83
CA VAL A 87 14.90 2.78 -12.15
C VAL A 87 15.29 2.36 -10.72
N ILE A 88 14.39 1.73 -9.98
CA ILE A 88 14.71 1.24 -8.63
C ILE A 88 15.82 0.18 -8.69
N GLN A 89 15.78 -0.75 -9.66
CA GLN A 89 16.85 -1.74 -9.86
C GLN A 89 18.19 -1.07 -10.12
N GLU A 90 18.25 -0.10 -11.05
CA GLU A 90 19.47 0.61 -11.38
C GLU A 90 20.07 1.35 -10.16
N LEU A 91 19.21 2.08 -9.44
CA LEU A 91 19.65 2.82 -8.25
C LEU A 91 20.05 1.88 -7.10
N ALA A 92 19.35 0.77 -6.92
CA ALA A 92 19.68 -0.24 -5.91
C ALA A 92 21.03 -0.91 -6.20
N GLU A 93 21.35 -1.19 -7.47
CA GLU A 93 22.64 -1.68 -7.88
C GLU A 93 23.77 -0.67 -7.59
N GLN A 94 23.58 0.60 -7.96
CA GLN A 94 24.53 1.68 -7.68
C GLN A 94 24.78 1.87 -6.17
N GLU A 95 23.74 1.76 -5.35
CA GLU A 95 23.84 1.87 -3.88
C GLU A 95 24.29 0.56 -3.21
N GLN A 96 24.46 -0.51 -3.96
CA GLN A 96 24.78 -1.87 -3.45
C GLN A 96 23.76 -2.33 -2.37
N ARG A 97 22.49 -2.10 -2.63
CA ARG A 97 21.36 -2.45 -1.76
C ARG A 97 20.39 -3.36 -2.47
N ILE A 98 19.54 -4.01 -1.68
CA ILE A 98 18.38 -4.75 -2.18
C ILE A 98 17.14 -3.91 -1.91
N ALA A 99 16.40 -3.58 -2.95
CA ALA A 99 15.10 -2.93 -2.83
C ALA A 99 14.01 -3.98 -2.58
N ARG A 100 13.32 -3.89 -1.46
CA ARG A 100 12.10 -4.67 -1.20
C ARG A 100 10.93 -3.95 -1.87
N VAL A 101 10.17 -4.66 -2.72
CA VAL A 101 9.10 -4.05 -3.50
C VAL A 101 7.78 -4.79 -3.36
N CYS A 102 6.68 -4.04 -3.36
CA CYS A 102 5.33 -4.53 -3.62
C CYS A 102 4.85 -3.90 -4.93
N LEU A 103 4.37 -4.69 -5.87
CA LEU A 103 3.85 -4.16 -7.13
C LEU A 103 2.41 -3.69 -6.95
N ARG A 104 2.14 -2.42 -7.27
CA ARG A 104 0.77 -1.91 -7.28
C ARG A 104 0.06 -2.39 -8.52
N ILE A 105 -0.92 -3.25 -8.32
CA ILE A 105 -1.76 -3.79 -9.38
C ILE A 105 -3.08 -3.02 -9.39
N ASN A 106 -3.49 -2.58 -10.56
CA ASN A 106 -4.84 -2.07 -10.76
C ASN A 106 -5.82 -3.27 -10.75
N PRO A 107 -6.71 -3.40 -9.77
CA PRO A 107 -7.59 -4.56 -9.67
C PRO A 107 -8.76 -4.51 -10.64
N ASP A 108 -8.94 -3.42 -11.39
CA ASP A 108 -10.08 -3.19 -12.27
C ASP A 108 -11.43 -3.34 -11.54
N VAL A 109 -11.51 -2.73 -10.35
CA VAL A 109 -12.71 -2.63 -9.51
C VAL A 109 -13.19 -1.19 -9.51
N GLU A 110 -14.44 -0.97 -9.90
CA GLU A 110 -15.06 0.35 -9.83
C GLU A 110 -15.50 0.64 -8.39
N ALA A 111 -14.89 1.62 -7.74
CA ALA A 111 -15.34 2.11 -6.44
C ALA A 111 -16.48 3.14 -6.63
N HIS A 112 -17.56 2.98 -5.88
CA HIS A 112 -18.67 3.92 -5.84
C HIS A 112 -18.27 5.14 -5.00
N THR A 113 -17.53 6.08 -5.60
CA THR A 113 -17.18 7.35 -4.97
C THR A 113 -18.28 8.38 -5.21
N HIS A 114 -18.48 9.30 -4.25
CA HIS A 114 -19.48 10.35 -4.37
C HIS A 114 -19.34 11.15 -5.68
N THR A 115 -20.47 11.44 -6.33
CA THR A 115 -20.64 12.06 -7.66
C THR A 115 -19.96 13.43 -7.85
N HIS A 116 -19.38 14.02 -6.82
CA HIS A 116 -18.65 15.30 -6.87
C HIS A 116 -17.13 15.19 -6.79
N ILE A 117 -16.59 13.99 -6.57
CA ILE A 117 -15.15 13.76 -6.56
C ILE A 117 -14.84 12.82 -7.74
N VAL A 118 -14.42 13.42 -8.86
CA VAL A 118 -14.00 12.71 -10.11
C VAL A 118 -12.68 11.93 -9.90
N THR A 119 -12.40 11.50 -8.69
CA THR A 119 -11.15 10.80 -8.33
C THR A 119 -11.19 9.30 -8.63
N GLY A 120 -12.35 8.64 -8.57
CA GLY A 120 -12.46 7.21 -8.86
C GLY A 120 -12.01 6.85 -10.29
N MET A 121 -12.37 7.66 -11.29
CA MET A 121 -11.89 7.47 -12.68
C MET A 121 -10.42 7.87 -12.89
N ALA A 122 -9.86 8.73 -12.03
CA ALA A 122 -8.46 9.13 -12.11
C ALA A 122 -7.53 8.11 -11.45
N GLU A 123 -7.96 7.45 -10.38
CA GLU A 123 -7.18 6.46 -9.66
C GLU A 123 -7.12 5.10 -10.36
N ASN A 124 -8.13 4.76 -11.20
CA ASN A 124 -8.08 3.62 -12.12
C ASN A 124 -6.99 3.73 -13.20
N LYS A 125 -6.27 4.86 -13.26
CA LYS A 125 -5.13 5.05 -14.18
C LYS A 125 -3.78 4.68 -13.54
N PHE A 126 -3.74 4.44 -12.25
CA PHE A 126 -2.50 4.14 -11.53
C PHE A 126 -2.30 2.64 -11.35
N GLY A 127 -1.03 2.28 -11.23
CA GLY A 127 -0.62 0.89 -11.04
C GLY A 127 -0.47 0.12 -12.36
N ILE A 128 0.01 -1.10 -12.23
CA ILE A 128 0.27 -2.04 -13.30
C ILE A 128 -1.07 -2.70 -13.70
N ALA A 129 -1.37 -2.74 -15.01
CA ALA A 129 -2.55 -3.42 -15.50
C ALA A 129 -2.47 -4.94 -15.22
N LEU A 130 -3.63 -5.57 -15.03
CA LEU A 130 -3.69 -7.02 -14.77
C LEU A 130 -3.02 -7.84 -15.87
N ASP A 131 -3.19 -7.44 -17.13
CA ASP A 131 -2.60 -8.13 -18.29
C ASP A 131 -1.07 -8.07 -18.27
N ASP A 132 -0.48 -7.02 -17.69
CA ASP A 132 0.96 -6.84 -17.60
C ASP A 132 1.56 -7.42 -16.31
N MET A 133 0.72 -7.78 -15.33
CA MET A 133 1.15 -8.17 -13.99
C MET A 133 2.20 -9.31 -14.01
N MET A 134 1.94 -10.37 -14.74
CA MET A 134 2.85 -11.52 -14.79
C MET A 134 4.20 -11.17 -15.41
N MET A 135 4.19 -10.39 -16.48
CA MET A 135 5.41 -9.92 -17.13
C MET A 135 6.27 -9.08 -16.17
N VAL A 136 5.64 -8.21 -15.38
CA VAL A 136 6.37 -7.38 -14.40
C VAL A 136 6.88 -8.21 -13.22
N ILE A 137 6.12 -9.22 -12.76
CA ILE A 137 6.58 -10.17 -11.72
C ILE A 137 7.80 -10.95 -12.21
N GLU A 138 7.78 -11.45 -13.43
CA GLU A 138 8.91 -12.18 -14.01
C GLU A 138 10.15 -11.29 -14.12
N LYS A 139 9.98 -10.03 -14.51
CA LYS A 139 11.06 -9.04 -14.56
C LYS A 139 11.61 -8.75 -13.17
N ALA A 140 10.75 -8.54 -12.18
CA ALA A 140 11.17 -8.31 -10.79
C ALA A 140 12.02 -9.47 -10.25
N ASN A 141 11.63 -10.70 -10.57
CA ASN A 141 12.37 -11.90 -10.15
C ASN A 141 13.71 -12.11 -10.88
N GLN A 142 13.91 -11.48 -12.06
CA GLN A 142 15.17 -11.52 -12.80
C GLN A 142 16.19 -10.48 -12.30
N TYR A 143 15.75 -9.43 -11.64
CA TYR A 143 16.59 -8.34 -11.17
C TYR A 143 17.34 -8.71 -9.88
N ALA A 144 18.67 -8.58 -9.93
CA ALA A 144 19.54 -8.99 -8.82
C ALA A 144 19.37 -8.16 -7.54
N ASN A 145 18.96 -6.89 -7.69
CA ASN A 145 18.82 -5.96 -6.58
C ASN A 145 17.36 -5.67 -6.21
N ILE A 146 16.41 -6.47 -6.73
CA ILE A 146 15.01 -6.41 -6.35
C ILE A 146 14.63 -7.65 -5.53
N SER A 147 13.89 -7.42 -4.44
CA SER A 147 13.24 -8.47 -3.66
C SER A 147 11.73 -8.23 -3.71
N LEU A 148 11.04 -8.95 -4.58
CA LEU A 148 9.59 -8.89 -4.67
C LEU A 148 8.98 -9.50 -3.40
N LYS A 149 8.24 -8.70 -2.64
CA LYS A 149 7.59 -9.10 -1.39
C LYS A 149 6.10 -9.35 -1.55
N GLY A 150 5.46 -8.65 -2.46
CA GLY A 150 4.03 -8.82 -2.59
C GLY A 150 3.36 -7.88 -3.55
N LEU A 151 2.05 -7.73 -3.33
CA LEU A 151 1.19 -6.89 -4.14
C LEU A 151 0.59 -5.77 -3.29
N HIS A 152 0.35 -4.64 -3.94
CA HIS A 152 -0.35 -3.50 -3.39
C HIS A 152 -1.55 -3.18 -4.27
N PHE A 153 -2.66 -2.82 -3.63
CA PHE A 153 -3.91 -2.43 -4.28
C PHE A 153 -4.40 -1.12 -3.69
N HIS A 154 -5.06 -0.31 -4.49
CA HIS A 154 -5.71 0.91 -4.00
C HIS A 154 -6.81 1.31 -4.99
N ILE A 155 -8.06 1.26 -4.55
CA ILE A 155 -9.24 1.46 -5.42
C ILE A 155 -9.79 2.89 -5.39
N GLY A 156 -9.26 3.74 -4.52
CA GLY A 156 -9.69 5.14 -4.45
C GLY A 156 -9.62 5.74 -3.07
N SER A 157 -10.07 6.98 -3.01
CA SER A 157 -10.17 7.77 -1.78
C SER A 157 -11.61 8.13 -1.51
N GLN A 158 -11.94 8.39 -0.23
CA GLN A 158 -13.28 8.83 0.18
C GLN A 158 -14.37 7.80 -0.15
N ILE A 159 -14.07 6.54 0.06
CA ILE A 159 -15.00 5.41 -0.13
C ILE A 159 -15.82 5.26 1.15
N THR A 160 -17.13 5.41 1.03
CA THR A 160 -18.06 5.31 2.16
C THR A 160 -18.90 4.04 2.14
N ASP A 161 -18.95 3.32 1.00
CA ASP A 161 -19.60 2.03 0.91
C ASP A 161 -18.62 0.89 1.21
N VAL A 162 -18.89 0.14 2.26
CA VAL A 162 -18.11 -1.05 2.63
C VAL A 162 -18.16 -2.16 1.58
N GLN A 163 -19.15 -2.15 0.68
CA GLN A 163 -19.26 -3.14 -0.38
C GLN A 163 -18.06 -3.05 -1.35
N ASP A 164 -17.60 -1.85 -1.67
CA ASP A 164 -16.42 -1.66 -2.54
C ASP A 164 -15.18 -2.38 -2.00
N PHE A 165 -15.00 -2.40 -0.68
CA PHE A 165 -13.90 -3.14 -0.05
C PHE A 165 -14.10 -4.67 -0.06
N LYS A 166 -15.35 -5.16 -0.06
CA LYS A 166 -15.61 -6.59 -0.24
C LYS A 166 -15.29 -7.02 -1.66
N ASP A 167 -15.73 -6.24 -2.64
CA ASP A 167 -15.47 -6.50 -4.06
C ASP A 167 -13.94 -6.49 -4.32
N LEU A 168 -13.20 -5.59 -3.67
CA LEU A 168 -11.74 -5.60 -3.68
C LEU A 168 -11.18 -6.91 -3.10
N CYS A 169 -11.68 -7.38 -1.96
CA CYS A 169 -11.21 -8.64 -1.36
C CYS A 169 -11.46 -9.84 -2.28
N GLU A 170 -12.63 -9.92 -2.90
CA GLU A 170 -12.96 -10.97 -3.86
C GLU A 170 -12.01 -10.95 -5.06
N ARG A 171 -11.72 -9.75 -5.57
CA ARG A 171 -10.79 -9.58 -6.69
C ARG A 171 -9.37 -9.97 -6.30
N ILE A 172 -8.88 -9.55 -5.14
CA ILE A 172 -7.56 -9.93 -4.62
C ILE A 172 -7.47 -11.45 -4.46
N ASN A 173 -8.50 -12.11 -3.92
CA ASN A 173 -8.52 -13.56 -3.76
C ASN A 173 -8.39 -14.27 -5.11
N ALA A 174 -9.12 -13.82 -6.13
CA ALA A 174 -9.03 -14.37 -7.48
C ALA A 174 -7.63 -14.16 -8.11
N ILE A 175 -7.02 -12.99 -7.91
CA ILE A 175 -5.66 -12.70 -8.37
C ILE A 175 -4.65 -13.63 -7.66
N GLN A 176 -4.78 -13.84 -6.37
CA GLN A 176 -3.93 -14.76 -5.62
C GLN A 176 -4.05 -16.21 -6.13
N ASP A 177 -5.27 -16.67 -6.43
CA ASP A 177 -5.48 -18.02 -6.99
C ASP A 177 -4.82 -18.17 -8.35
N GLN A 178 -4.92 -17.15 -9.22
CA GLN A 178 -4.24 -17.11 -10.51
C GLN A 178 -2.70 -17.16 -10.35
N LEU A 179 -2.14 -16.40 -9.44
CA LEU A 179 -0.70 -16.37 -9.17
C LEU A 179 -0.21 -17.70 -8.59
N ASN A 180 -0.92 -18.26 -7.62
CA ASN A 180 -0.60 -19.53 -7.00
C ASN A 180 -0.59 -20.69 -8.02
N ALA A 181 -1.53 -20.67 -8.98
CA ALA A 181 -1.56 -21.64 -10.09
C ALA A 181 -0.32 -21.56 -11.00
N GLN A 182 0.38 -20.41 -10.97
CA GLN A 182 1.63 -20.17 -11.72
C GLN A 182 2.88 -20.27 -10.82
N GLY A 183 2.74 -20.71 -9.58
CA GLY A 183 3.85 -20.89 -8.64
C GLY A 183 4.36 -19.58 -8.01
N VAL A 184 3.58 -18.51 -8.06
CA VAL A 184 3.91 -17.21 -7.46
C VAL A 184 3.12 -17.03 -6.16
N TYR A 185 3.83 -16.84 -5.06
CA TYR A 185 3.26 -16.74 -3.71
C TYR A 185 3.66 -15.42 -3.04
N PRO A 186 2.87 -14.34 -3.17
CA PRO A 186 3.16 -13.08 -2.51
C PRO A 186 3.22 -13.24 -0.98
N GLU A 187 4.27 -12.70 -0.34
CA GLU A 187 4.37 -12.68 1.13
C GLU A 187 3.48 -11.61 1.76
N ILE A 188 3.20 -10.53 1.00
CA ILE A 188 2.48 -9.35 1.46
C ILE A 188 1.32 -9.05 0.52
N ILE A 189 0.17 -8.80 1.10
CA ILE A 189 -0.96 -8.19 0.42
C ILE A 189 -1.23 -6.83 1.08
N ASN A 190 -0.98 -5.74 0.37
CA ASN A 190 -1.33 -4.40 0.81
C ASN A 190 -2.64 -3.99 0.12
N VAL A 191 -3.69 -3.85 0.89
CA VAL A 191 -5.04 -3.52 0.37
C VAL A 191 -5.27 -2.02 0.19
N GLY A 192 -4.25 -1.19 0.43
CA GLY A 192 -4.36 0.26 0.37
C GLY A 192 -5.18 0.83 1.53
N GLY A 193 -5.78 1.97 1.28
CA GLY A 193 -6.65 2.68 2.23
C GLY A 193 -7.94 3.12 1.54
N GLY A 194 -8.32 4.37 1.77
CA GLY A 194 -9.43 4.99 1.05
C GLY A 194 -10.73 5.13 1.85
N LEU A 195 -10.77 4.65 3.11
CA LEU A 195 -11.95 4.84 3.96
C LEU A 195 -12.31 6.32 4.05
N GLY A 196 -13.55 6.64 3.69
CA GLY A 196 -14.07 7.98 3.66
C GLY A 196 -14.51 8.51 5.02
N VAL A 197 -14.66 9.83 5.08
CA VAL A 197 -15.25 10.57 6.20
C VAL A 197 -16.50 11.30 5.75
N ASP A 198 -17.44 11.55 6.65
CA ASP A 198 -18.63 12.32 6.32
C ASP A 198 -18.32 13.81 6.34
N TYR A 199 -18.21 14.41 5.14
CA TYR A 199 -18.01 15.86 4.99
C TYR A 199 -19.31 16.67 5.07
N TYR A 200 -20.48 16.03 4.95
CA TYR A 200 -21.77 16.72 4.93
C TYR A 200 -22.32 16.93 6.35
N ALA A 201 -22.20 15.93 7.19
CA ALA A 201 -22.67 15.98 8.57
C ALA A 201 -21.59 15.54 9.56
N PRO A 202 -20.40 16.19 9.57
CA PRO A 202 -19.27 15.75 10.39
C PRO A 202 -19.53 15.82 11.90
N SER A 203 -20.52 16.62 12.32
CA SER A 203 -20.94 16.68 13.72
C SER A 203 -21.83 15.51 14.14
N GLU A 204 -22.53 14.90 13.19
CA GLU A 204 -23.40 13.74 13.42
C GLU A 204 -22.62 12.43 13.26
N ASN A 205 -21.70 12.39 12.28
CA ASN A 205 -20.88 11.24 11.98
C ASN A 205 -19.38 11.60 12.05
N PRO A 206 -18.85 11.95 13.23
CA PRO A 206 -17.48 12.48 13.36
C PRO A 206 -16.39 11.42 13.15
N ILE A 207 -16.72 10.15 13.26
CA ILE A 207 -15.76 9.05 13.20
C ILE A 207 -16.29 7.98 12.23
N PRO A 208 -15.52 7.60 11.20
CA PRO A 208 -15.87 6.48 10.33
C PRO A 208 -16.04 5.17 11.11
N ASP A 209 -16.86 4.25 10.60
CA ASP A 209 -16.97 2.93 11.18
C ASP A 209 -15.74 2.06 10.89
N PHE A 210 -14.66 2.33 11.60
CA PHE A 210 -13.43 1.53 11.52
C PHE A 210 -13.66 0.05 11.79
N LYS A 211 -14.65 -0.29 12.63
CA LYS A 211 -14.93 -1.69 12.94
C LYS A 211 -15.49 -2.41 11.72
N ALA A 212 -16.48 -1.82 11.06
CA ALA A 212 -17.03 -2.38 9.82
C ALA A 212 -15.95 -2.48 8.75
N TYR A 213 -15.15 -1.41 8.54
CA TYR A 213 -14.05 -1.39 7.58
C TYR A 213 -13.06 -2.55 7.80
N PHE A 214 -12.54 -2.68 9.00
CA PHE A 214 -11.55 -3.73 9.28
C PHE A 214 -12.15 -5.13 9.26
N SER A 215 -13.42 -5.29 9.66
CA SER A 215 -14.09 -6.60 9.62
C SER A 215 -14.22 -7.14 8.19
N VAL A 216 -14.41 -6.27 7.19
CA VAL A 216 -14.45 -6.71 5.78
C VAL A 216 -13.19 -7.50 5.41
N PHE A 217 -12.03 -6.98 5.72
CA PHE A 217 -10.78 -7.66 5.36
C PHE A 217 -10.55 -8.94 6.19
N MET A 218 -10.98 -8.94 7.45
CA MET A 218 -10.90 -10.15 8.28
C MET A 218 -11.81 -11.26 7.78
N ASP A 219 -12.99 -10.90 7.28
CA ASP A 219 -14.03 -11.85 6.89
C ASP A 219 -13.90 -12.28 5.41
N CYS A 220 -13.44 -11.37 4.53
CA CYS A 220 -13.50 -11.56 3.08
C CYS A 220 -12.13 -11.79 2.43
N LEU A 221 -11.03 -11.23 2.97
CA LEU A 221 -9.69 -11.42 2.40
C LEU A 221 -9.09 -12.74 2.89
N GLN A 222 -8.75 -13.61 1.95
CA GLN A 222 -8.13 -14.90 2.23
C GLN A 222 -6.60 -14.75 2.25
N LEU A 223 -6.03 -14.54 3.43
CA LEU A 223 -4.57 -14.63 3.58
C LEU A 223 -4.14 -16.10 3.49
N ARG A 224 -3.11 -16.35 2.68
CA ARG A 224 -2.51 -17.68 2.53
C ARG A 224 -1.44 -17.89 3.63
N ASP A 225 -1.00 -19.14 3.82
CA ASP A 225 0.02 -19.46 4.81
C ASP A 225 1.30 -18.63 4.59
N GLY A 226 1.77 -17.98 5.63
CA GLY A 226 2.95 -17.11 5.59
C GLY A 226 2.72 -15.69 5.10
N GLN A 227 1.51 -15.35 4.64
CA GLN A 227 1.18 -13.98 4.20
C GLN A 227 0.84 -13.04 5.35
N SER A 228 1.05 -11.75 5.11
CA SER A 228 0.57 -10.66 5.97
C SER A 228 -0.24 -9.65 5.17
N ASP A 229 -1.30 -9.15 5.78
CA ASP A 229 -2.09 -8.03 5.26
C ASP A 229 -1.52 -6.70 5.78
N ARG A 230 -1.28 -5.77 4.87
CA ARG A 230 -0.84 -4.41 5.16
C ARG A 230 -1.89 -3.42 4.67
N LYS A 231 -2.22 -2.45 5.49
CA LYS A 231 -3.23 -1.42 5.18
C LYS A 231 -2.64 -0.04 5.36
N SER A 232 -2.82 0.79 4.34
CA SER A 232 -2.55 2.24 4.43
C SER A 232 -3.83 2.96 4.85
N VAL A 233 -3.87 3.57 6.01
CA VAL A 233 -5.01 4.33 6.54
C VAL A 233 -4.62 5.73 6.96
#